data_aad263dd0c5b790586305ca6140a9795
#
_entry.id   aad263dd0c5b790586305ca6140a9795
#
_cell.length_a   1.000
_cell.length_b   1.000
_cell.length_c   1.000
_cell.angle_alpha   90.00
_cell.angle_beta   90.00
_cell.angle_gamma   90.00
#
_symmetry.space_group_name_H-M   'P 1'
#
loop_
_entity.id
_entity.type
_entity.pdbx_description
1 polymer ?
#
loop_
_entity_poly.entity_id
_entity_poly.type
_entity_poly.pdbx_seq_one_letter_code
_entity_poly.pdbx_strand_id
1 'polypeptide(L)'
;QVADIILPATMFLEHDDLYQAGGHQHITLGPRIVNSPEGCRSNHEVICALARRLGVDHAGFDMTSREIIDRTLQDSGWGNLENLEQKHWIDCQPEFRDSHYLDGFAHADGRFHFSPDWNALLPHGFGPADTVMPSLPDHWDVIEEANSEMPYRLVTAPARHYLNSTFTETPTSSRRQKRPSAMLHP
;
A
#
# COMPACT_ATOMS: atom_id res chain seq x y z
N GLN A 1 23.32 -1.70 6.02
CA GLN A 1 24.79 -1.85 6.05
C GLN A 1 25.54 -0.57 5.60
N VAL A 2 24.79 0.39 5.05
CA VAL A 2 25.34 1.66 4.53
C VAL A 2 24.66 2.90 5.13
N ALA A 3 23.79 2.73 6.10
CA ALA A 3 23.08 3.83 6.74
C ALA A 3 23.89 4.40 7.90
N ASP A 4 23.99 5.73 7.97
CA ASP A 4 24.62 6.45 9.08
C ASP A 4 23.69 6.58 10.30
N ILE A 5 22.38 6.58 10.04
CA ILE A 5 21.33 6.66 11.07
C ILE A 5 20.35 5.51 10.87
N ILE A 6 20.07 4.78 11.95
CA ILE A 6 19.13 3.68 11.97
C ILE A 6 17.99 4.06 12.94
N LEU A 7 16.75 3.99 12.45
CA LEU A 7 15.53 4.21 13.23
C LEU A 7 14.79 2.87 13.35
N PRO A 8 14.96 2.12 14.44
CA PRO A 8 14.29 0.83 14.62
C PRO A 8 12.78 1.04 14.68
N ALA A 9 12.04 0.32 13.84
CA ALA A 9 10.59 0.36 13.82
C ALA A 9 9.99 -0.72 14.73
N THR A 10 8.78 -0.45 15.22
CA THR A 10 7.97 -1.44 15.92
C THR A 10 7.40 -2.50 14.97
N MET A 11 7.16 -3.69 15.50
CA MET A 11 6.47 -4.77 14.80
C MET A 11 4.95 -4.70 15.04
N PHE A 12 4.19 -5.42 14.25
CA PHE A 12 2.71 -5.35 14.21
C PHE A 12 1.99 -5.63 15.54
N LEU A 13 2.60 -6.32 16.51
CA LEU A 13 2.03 -6.50 17.85
C LEU A 13 2.44 -5.42 18.86
N GLU A 14 3.32 -4.51 18.46
CA GLU A 14 3.95 -3.51 19.34
C GLU A 14 3.32 -2.11 19.22
N HIS A 15 2.35 -1.94 18.30
CA HIS A 15 1.60 -0.70 18.11
C HIS A 15 0.15 -0.98 17.69
N ASP A 16 -0.73 0.00 17.87
CA ASP A 16 -2.08 -0.07 17.33
C ASP A 16 -2.07 0.25 15.84
N ASP A 17 -2.79 -0.52 15.05
CA ASP A 17 -2.89 -0.35 13.60
C ASP A 17 -4.26 -0.81 13.07
N LEU A 18 -4.56 -0.44 11.84
CA LEU A 18 -5.78 -0.82 11.14
C LEU A 18 -5.40 -1.68 9.92
N TYR A 19 -5.98 -2.88 9.82
CA TYR A 19 -5.65 -3.81 8.76
C TYR A 19 -6.78 -3.98 7.78
N GLN A 20 -6.43 -3.91 6.50
CA GLN A 20 -7.25 -4.30 5.38
C GLN A 20 -6.39 -5.17 4.44
N ALA A 21 -6.90 -6.29 3.99
CA ALA A 21 -6.17 -7.20 3.12
C ALA A 21 -6.79 -7.27 1.73
N GLY A 22 -5.97 -7.55 0.71
CA GLY A 22 -6.44 -7.72 -0.67
C GLY A 22 -7.25 -8.99 -0.93
N GLY A 23 -7.32 -9.92 0.02
CA GLY A 23 -8.04 -11.19 -0.11
C GLY A 23 -9.42 -11.22 0.55
N HIS A 24 -9.84 -10.15 1.20
CA HIS A 24 -11.15 -10.04 1.84
C HIS A 24 -11.59 -8.57 1.98
N GLN A 25 -12.87 -8.34 2.24
CA GLN A 25 -13.47 -7.01 2.40
C GLN A 25 -13.54 -6.50 3.85
N HIS A 26 -12.87 -7.17 4.79
CA HIS A 26 -12.97 -6.81 6.20
C HIS A 26 -11.87 -5.83 6.62
N ILE A 27 -12.25 -4.86 7.45
CA ILE A 27 -11.33 -4.03 8.23
C ILE A 27 -11.22 -4.63 9.63
N THR A 28 -10.01 -4.78 10.14
CA THR A 28 -9.75 -5.32 11.49
C THR A 28 -8.81 -4.41 12.25
N LEU A 29 -8.99 -4.34 13.56
CA LEU A 29 -8.04 -3.68 14.47
C LEU A 29 -6.89 -4.62 14.81
N GLY A 30 -5.67 -4.15 14.66
CA GLY A 30 -4.47 -4.77 15.23
C GLY A 30 -4.07 -4.04 16.50
N PRO A 31 -4.56 -4.44 17.67
CA PRO A 31 -4.23 -3.74 18.91
C PRO A 31 -2.80 -4.04 19.34
N ARG A 32 -2.18 -3.07 20.02
CA ARG A 32 -0.91 -3.30 20.70
C ARG A 32 -1.09 -4.35 21.79
N ILE A 33 -0.31 -5.43 21.71
CA ILE A 33 -0.38 -6.57 22.65
C ILE A 33 0.89 -6.66 23.51
N VAL A 34 2.05 -6.30 22.93
CA VAL A 34 3.33 -6.37 23.59
C VAL A 34 4.03 -5.01 23.62
N ASN A 35 4.95 -4.85 24.57
CA ASN A 35 5.80 -3.66 24.59
C ASN A 35 6.89 -3.78 23.54
N SER A 36 7.14 -2.70 22.81
CA SER A 36 8.29 -2.62 21.89
C SER A 36 9.61 -2.64 22.65
N PRO A 37 10.68 -3.18 22.05
CA PRO A 37 12.02 -3.04 22.59
C PRO A 37 12.41 -1.57 22.77
N GLU A 38 13.33 -1.34 23.71
CA GLU A 38 13.84 0.01 23.96
C GLU A 38 14.47 0.60 22.68
N GLY A 39 14.16 1.87 22.39
CA GLY A 39 14.64 2.57 21.22
C GLY A 39 13.80 2.36 19.95
N CYS A 40 12.91 1.37 19.89
CA CYS A 40 11.98 1.19 18.77
C CYS A 40 10.82 2.20 18.87
N ARG A 41 10.39 2.71 17.73
CA ARG A 41 9.25 3.61 17.60
C ARG A 41 8.37 3.21 16.43
N SER A 42 7.08 3.47 16.53
CA SER A 42 6.17 3.29 15.40
C SER A 42 6.49 4.29 14.28
N ASN A 43 6.15 3.94 13.05
CA ASN A 43 6.28 4.88 11.92
C ASN A 43 5.51 6.18 12.17
N HIS A 44 4.34 6.08 12.79
CA HIS A 44 3.55 7.25 13.17
C HIS A 44 4.31 8.19 14.10
N GLU A 45 4.92 7.67 15.18
CA GLU A 45 5.73 8.46 16.11
C GLU A 45 6.92 9.13 15.43
N VAL A 46 7.60 8.41 14.53
CA VAL A 46 8.73 8.95 13.75
C VAL A 46 8.27 10.08 12.83
N ILE A 47 7.18 9.87 12.09
CA ILE A 47 6.62 10.87 11.16
C ILE A 47 6.19 12.12 11.92
N CYS A 48 5.45 11.97 13.02
CA CYS A 48 5.05 13.11 13.85
C CYS A 48 6.25 13.89 14.44
N ALA A 49 7.29 13.16 14.87
CA ALA A 49 8.50 13.79 15.39
C ALA A 49 9.28 14.56 14.31
N LEU A 50 9.32 14.06 13.08
CA LEU A 50 9.92 14.74 11.94
C LEU A 50 9.11 15.97 11.53
N ALA A 51 7.78 15.84 11.44
CA ALA A 51 6.87 16.94 11.10
C ALA A 51 7.06 18.13 12.05
N ARG A 52 7.09 17.88 13.36
CA ARG A 52 7.35 18.92 14.36
C ARG A 52 8.71 19.60 14.17
N ARG A 53 9.77 18.85 13.84
CA ARG A 53 11.10 19.43 13.58
C ARG A 53 11.16 20.27 12.31
N LEU A 54 10.35 19.92 11.32
CA LEU A 54 10.24 20.63 10.05
C LEU A 54 9.25 21.81 10.12
N GLY A 55 8.54 21.99 11.24
CA GLY A 55 7.55 23.05 11.41
C GLY A 55 6.30 22.83 10.55
N VAL A 56 5.96 21.58 10.22
CA VAL A 56 4.74 21.26 9.47
C VAL A 56 3.56 21.28 10.43
N ASP A 57 2.57 22.13 10.13
CA ASP A 57 1.34 22.27 10.91
C ASP A 57 0.20 21.48 10.23
N HIS A 58 -0.22 20.39 10.86
CA HIS A 58 -1.38 19.60 10.45
C HIS A 58 -1.89 18.77 11.61
N ALA A 59 -3.20 18.81 11.86
CA ALA A 59 -3.84 18.18 13.02
C ALA A 59 -3.51 16.69 13.19
N GLY A 60 -3.30 15.96 12.11
CA GLY A 60 -2.93 14.53 12.16
C GLY A 60 -1.58 14.24 12.82
N PHE A 61 -0.67 15.23 12.90
CA PHE A 61 0.63 15.05 13.57
C PHE A 61 0.56 15.23 15.09
N ASP A 62 -0.56 15.71 15.61
CA ASP A 62 -0.81 15.84 17.05
C ASP A 62 -1.70 14.72 17.59
N MET A 63 -2.25 13.89 16.72
CA MET A 63 -3.09 12.75 17.08
C MET A 63 -2.25 11.54 17.47
N THR A 64 -2.73 10.76 18.42
CA THR A 64 -2.24 9.40 18.68
C THR A 64 -2.66 8.43 17.57
N SER A 65 -2.03 7.28 17.49
CA SER A 65 -2.43 6.23 16.53
C SER A 65 -3.91 5.87 16.66
N ARG A 66 -4.43 5.78 17.89
CA ARG A 66 -5.83 5.46 18.15
C ARG A 66 -6.79 6.56 17.70
N GLU A 67 -6.44 7.81 17.92
CA GLU A 67 -7.22 8.96 17.44
C GLU A 67 -7.26 9.03 15.92
N ILE A 68 -6.15 8.73 15.23
CA ILE A 68 -6.12 8.64 13.76
C ILE A 68 -6.99 7.48 13.26
N ILE A 69 -6.91 6.31 13.88
CA ILE A 69 -7.76 5.16 13.53
C ILE A 69 -9.23 5.52 13.71
N ASP A 70 -9.60 6.10 14.85
CA ASP A 70 -10.97 6.52 15.12
C ASP A 70 -11.48 7.53 14.09
N ARG A 71 -10.68 8.55 13.81
CA ARG A 71 -10.99 9.58 12.83
C ARG A 71 -11.11 9.00 11.41
N THR A 72 -10.21 8.09 11.04
CA THR A 72 -10.25 7.42 9.72
C THR A 72 -11.55 6.63 9.54
N LEU A 73 -11.97 5.88 10.56
CA LEU A 73 -13.23 5.12 10.53
C LEU A 73 -14.43 6.06 10.40
N GLN A 74 -14.48 7.16 11.16
CA GLN A 74 -15.56 8.13 11.11
C GLN A 74 -15.64 8.82 9.75
N ASP A 75 -14.54 9.33 9.24
CA ASP A 75 -14.48 10.07 7.97
C ASP A 75 -14.77 9.14 6.77
N SER A 76 -14.49 7.85 6.90
CA SER A 76 -14.79 6.83 5.89
C SER A 76 -16.22 6.25 6.00
N GLY A 77 -17.00 6.64 7.00
CA GLY A 77 -18.36 6.12 7.21
C GLY A 77 -18.43 4.71 7.79
N TRP A 78 -17.33 4.19 8.35
CA TRP A 78 -17.23 2.84 8.90
C TRP A 78 -17.46 2.78 10.43
N GLY A 79 -18.05 3.81 11.00
CA GLY A 79 -18.32 3.89 12.44
C GLY A 79 -17.16 4.54 13.20
N ASN A 80 -16.78 3.97 14.33
CA ASN A 80 -15.71 4.47 15.19
C ASN A 80 -14.88 3.33 15.80
N LEU A 81 -13.79 3.68 16.47
CA LEU A 81 -12.88 2.72 17.08
C LEU A 81 -13.56 1.85 18.14
N GLU A 82 -14.44 2.41 18.96
CA GLU A 82 -15.17 1.65 19.98
C GLU A 82 -16.03 0.55 19.36
N ASN A 83 -16.73 0.85 18.26
CA ASN A 83 -17.51 -0.13 17.52
C ASN A 83 -16.62 -1.25 16.95
N LEU A 84 -15.44 -0.90 16.43
CA LEU A 84 -14.50 -1.87 15.90
C LEU A 84 -13.91 -2.75 17.01
N GLU A 85 -13.60 -2.21 18.17
CA GLU A 85 -13.14 -2.96 19.34
C GLU A 85 -14.18 -3.97 19.83
N GLN A 86 -15.45 -3.60 19.86
CA GLN A 86 -16.55 -4.48 20.27
C GLN A 86 -16.81 -5.59 19.26
N LYS A 87 -16.76 -5.29 17.97
CA LYS A 87 -17.08 -6.22 16.88
C LYS A 87 -15.87 -7.01 16.38
N HIS A 88 -14.64 -6.53 16.65
CA HIS A 88 -13.35 -7.02 16.18
C HIS A 88 -13.10 -6.88 14.67
N TRP A 89 -14.13 -6.70 13.85
CA TRP A 89 -14.04 -6.48 12.41
C TRP A 89 -15.26 -5.71 11.89
N ILE A 90 -15.08 -5.06 10.75
CA ILE A 90 -16.14 -4.40 9.99
C ILE A 90 -16.15 -5.02 8.60
N ASP A 91 -17.31 -5.46 8.14
CA ASP A 91 -17.52 -5.89 6.76
C ASP A 91 -17.76 -4.64 5.89
N CYS A 92 -16.85 -4.42 4.95
CA CYS A 92 -16.90 -3.29 4.01
C CYS A 92 -17.56 -3.68 2.69
N GLN A 93 -18.24 -4.83 2.61
CA GLN A 93 -18.97 -5.23 1.43
C GLN A 93 -20.13 -4.26 1.17
N PRO A 94 -20.16 -3.61 0.00
CA PRO A 94 -21.34 -2.85 -0.42
C PRO A 94 -22.57 -3.77 -0.56
N GLU A 95 -23.75 -3.18 -0.49
CA GLU A 95 -24.98 -3.90 -0.78
C GLU A 95 -24.91 -4.58 -2.16
N PHE A 96 -25.59 -5.73 -2.30
CA PHE A 96 -25.55 -6.53 -3.53
C PHE A 96 -25.89 -5.71 -4.77
N ARG A 97 -26.89 -4.84 -4.69
CA ARG A 97 -27.30 -3.98 -5.81
C ARG A 97 -26.19 -3.06 -6.27
N ASP A 98 -25.49 -2.41 -5.31
CA ASP A 98 -24.40 -1.46 -5.58
C ASP A 98 -23.16 -2.17 -6.11
N SER A 99 -22.78 -3.27 -5.48
CA SER A 99 -21.58 -4.05 -5.86
C SER A 99 -21.73 -4.73 -7.23
N HIS A 100 -22.97 -4.93 -7.72
CA HIS A 100 -23.26 -5.53 -9.02
C HIS A 100 -23.85 -4.54 -10.03
N TYR A 101 -23.83 -3.25 -9.70
CA TYR A 101 -24.29 -2.17 -10.59
C TYR A 101 -25.70 -2.37 -11.15
N LEU A 102 -26.64 -2.94 -10.35
CA LEU A 102 -28.00 -3.24 -10.80
C LEU A 102 -28.82 -1.98 -11.11
N ASP A 103 -28.46 -0.86 -10.52
CA ASP A 103 -29.08 0.44 -10.76
C ASP A 103 -28.25 1.32 -11.74
N GLY A 104 -27.27 0.72 -12.42
CA GLY A 104 -26.37 1.39 -13.36
C GLY A 104 -25.01 1.76 -12.75
N PHE A 105 -24.15 2.31 -13.59
CA PHE A 105 -22.82 2.76 -13.20
C PHE A 105 -22.83 4.21 -12.70
N ALA A 106 -21.80 4.63 -11.99
CA ALA A 106 -21.64 5.97 -11.40
C ALA A 106 -21.34 7.08 -12.43
N HIS A 107 -21.91 6.98 -13.63
CA HIS A 107 -21.86 8.00 -14.68
C HIS A 107 -23.24 8.64 -14.82
N ALA A 108 -23.29 9.88 -15.30
CA ALA A 108 -24.54 10.62 -15.45
C ALA A 108 -25.60 9.90 -16.34
N ASP A 109 -25.13 9.07 -17.28
CA ASP A 109 -25.97 8.25 -18.14
C ASP A 109 -26.22 6.82 -17.61
N GLY A 110 -25.68 6.50 -16.44
CA GLY A 110 -25.81 5.19 -15.79
C GLY A 110 -25.09 4.04 -16.52
N ARG A 111 -24.26 4.32 -17.53
CA ARG A 111 -23.64 3.30 -18.38
C ARG A 111 -22.17 3.12 -18.06
N PHE A 112 -21.65 1.94 -18.39
CA PHE A 112 -20.20 1.70 -18.40
C PHE A 112 -19.56 2.36 -19.62
N HIS A 113 -18.49 3.14 -19.40
CA HIS A 113 -17.75 3.82 -20.45
C HIS A 113 -16.50 3.03 -20.81
N PHE A 114 -16.51 2.39 -21.98
CA PHE A 114 -15.33 1.65 -22.49
C PHE A 114 -14.18 2.56 -22.91
N SER A 115 -14.46 3.82 -23.22
CA SER A 115 -13.48 4.83 -23.59
C SER A 115 -13.55 5.97 -22.57
N PRO A 116 -12.75 5.92 -21.49
CA PRO A 116 -12.76 6.97 -20.48
C PRO A 116 -12.13 8.25 -21.03
N ASP A 117 -12.61 9.40 -20.58
CA ASP A 117 -11.96 10.68 -20.81
C ASP A 117 -10.78 10.84 -19.86
N TRP A 118 -9.61 10.41 -20.30
CA TRP A 118 -8.38 10.52 -19.52
C TRP A 118 -8.03 11.95 -19.13
N ASN A 119 -8.40 12.94 -19.95
CA ASN A 119 -8.13 14.35 -19.67
C ASN A 119 -8.94 14.85 -18.47
N ALA A 120 -10.15 14.33 -18.28
CA ALA A 120 -10.97 14.63 -17.09
C ALA A 120 -10.41 13.97 -15.82
N LEU A 121 -9.64 12.90 -15.95
CA LEU A 121 -9.01 12.20 -14.82
C LEU A 121 -7.62 12.72 -14.47
N LEU A 122 -6.98 13.45 -15.38
CA LEU A 122 -5.72 14.14 -15.14
C LEU A 122 -5.98 15.48 -14.42
N PRO A 123 -5.20 15.87 -13.43
CA PRO A 123 -3.74 15.70 -13.31
C PRO A 123 -3.29 14.64 -12.31
N HIS A 124 -4.02 13.59 -12.09
CA HIS A 124 -3.76 12.62 -11.02
C HIS A 124 -2.76 11.51 -11.37
N GLY A 125 -1.98 11.70 -12.45
CA GLY A 125 -0.69 11.04 -12.59
C GLY A 125 -0.72 9.54 -12.86
N PHE A 126 -1.37 9.10 -13.93
CA PHE A 126 -1.10 7.77 -14.46
C PHE A 126 -0.04 7.88 -15.57
N GLY A 127 1.17 7.45 -15.29
CA GLY A 127 2.27 7.44 -16.25
C GLY A 127 3.17 8.69 -16.22
N PRO A 128 4.19 8.75 -17.09
CA PRO A 128 5.07 9.90 -17.23
C PRO A 128 4.30 11.16 -17.61
N ALA A 129 4.80 12.32 -17.18
CA ALA A 129 4.26 13.61 -17.63
C ALA A 129 4.22 13.64 -19.17
N ASP A 130 3.17 14.24 -19.72
CA ASP A 130 2.94 14.35 -21.16
C ASP A 130 2.56 13.04 -21.90
N THR A 131 2.27 11.98 -21.17
CA THR A 131 1.82 10.73 -21.80
C THR A 131 0.37 10.86 -22.26
N VAL A 132 0.13 10.66 -23.55
CA VAL A 132 -1.23 10.56 -24.10
C VAL A 132 -1.73 9.14 -23.87
N MET A 133 -2.71 8.97 -22.99
CA MET A 133 -3.32 7.68 -22.73
C MET A 133 -4.21 7.25 -23.91
N PRO A 134 -4.14 5.98 -24.35
CA PRO A 134 -5.03 5.49 -25.41
C PRO A 134 -6.47 5.48 -24.94
N SER A 135 -7.41 5.79 -25.85
CA SER A 135 -8.84 5.84 -25.54
C SER A 135 -9.47 4.47 -25.30
N LEU A 136 -8.83 3.41 -25.74
CA LEU A 136 -9.23 2.02 -25.54
C LEU A 136 -8.06 1.21 -24.96
N PRO A 137 -8.31 0.07 -24.29
CA PRO A 137 -7.25 -0.84 -23.89
C PRO A 137 -6.35 -1.21 -25.06
N ASP A 138 -5.06 -0.96 -24.93
CA ASP A 138 -4.07 -1.19 -25.96
C ASP A 138 -2.76 -1.67 -25.34
N HIS A 139 -1.84 -2.15 -26.18
CA HIS A 139 -0.50 -2.46 -25.77
C HIS A 139 0.28 -1.16 -25.54
N TRP A 140 0.94 -1.06 -24.40
CA TRP A 140 1.79 0.05 -24.05
C TRP A 140 3.26 -0.33 -24.21
N ASP A 141 4.06 0.58 -24.75
CA ASP A 141 5.50 0.37 -24.84
C ASP A 141 6.09 0.19 -23.44
N VAL A 142 6.91 -0.82 -23.28
CA VAL A 142 7.54 -1.15 -22.00
C VAL A 142 8.67 -0.16 -21.74
N ILE A 143 8.65 0.51 -20.58
CA ILE A 143 9.64 1.53 -20.20
C ILE A 143 11.08 1.00 -20.29
N GLU A 144 11.29 -0.28 -19.99
CA GLU A 144 12.60 -0.94 -20.01
C GLU A 144 12.71 -1.94 -21.18
N GLU A 145 12.35 -1.50 -22.37
CA GLU A 145 12.49 -2.31 -23.56
C GLU A 145 13.96 -2.39 -24.02
N ALA A 146 14.34 -3.55 -24.55
CA ALA A 146 15.66 -3.74 -25.13
C ALA A 146 15.84 -2.86 -26.39
N ASN A 147 17.02 -2.27 -26.55
CA ASN A 147 17.38 -1.46 -27.72
C ASN A 147 18.79 -1.81 -28.20
N SER A 148 19.28 -1.09 -29.22
CA SER A 148 20.61 -1.36 -29.80
C SER A 148 21.77 -1.14 -28.83
N GLU A 149 21.63 -0.28 -27.86
CA GLU A 149 22.68 0.00 -26.84
C GLU A 149 22.55 -0.92 -25.64
N MET A 150 21.31 -1.29 -25.28
CA MET A 150 20.95 -2.20 -24.20
C MET A 150 20.14 -3.38 -24.75
N PRO A 151 20.81 -4.39 -25.31
CA PRO A 151 20.13 -5.45 -26.08
C PRO A 151 19.39 -6.48 -25.21
N TYR A 152 19.46 -6.35 -23.89
CA TYR A 152 18.79 -7.27 -22.98
C TYR A 152 17.73 -6.55 -22.18
N ARG A 153 16.53 -7.14 -22.13
CA ARG A 153 15.47 -6.72 -21.25
C ARG A 153 15.59 -7.42 -19.89
N LEU A 154 15.61 -6.66 -18.82
CA LEU A 154 15.60 -7.23 -17.47
C LEU A 154 14.17 -7.66 -17.09
N VAL A 155 13.98 -8.97 -16.96
CA VAL A 155 12.74 -9.55 -16.41
C VAL A 155 13.02 -9.99 -14.99
N THR A 156 12.54 -9.22 -14.03
CA THR A 156 12.71 -9.53 -12.61
C THR A 156 11.70 -10.56 -12.17
N ALA A 157 12.16 -11.59 -11.45
CA ALA A 157 11.31 -12.58 -10.81
C ALA A 157 11.63 -12.63 -9.32
N PRO A 158 10.61 -12.53 -8.43
CA PRO A 158 10.83 -12.69 -7.00
C PRO A 158 11.44 -14.05 -6.68
N ALA A 159 12.43 -14.06 -5.79
CA ALA A 159 12.99 -15.32 -5.31
C ALA A 159 11.92 -16.12 -4.53
N ARG A 160 11.85 -17.43 -4.75
CA ARG A 160 10.80 -18.29 -4.19
C ARG A 160 10.80 -18.33 -2.65
N HIS A 161 11.94 -18.05 -2.04
CA HIS A 161 12.17 -18.21 -0.60
C HIS A 161 12.33 -16.90 0.15
N TYR A 162 12.22 -15.76 -0.56
CA TYR A 162 12.28 -14.42 0.00
C TYR A 162 11.03 -13.64 -0.40
N LEU A 163 10.64 -12.71 0.46
CA LEU A 163 9.66 -11.69 0.14
C LEU A 163 10.38 -10.33 0.25
N ASN A 164 10.89 -9.83 -0.87
CA ASN A 164 11.83 -8.73 -0.91
C ASN A 164 13.06 -9.00 -0.02
N SER A 165 13.27 -8.23 1.05
CA SER A 165 14.31 -8.47 2.04
C SER A 165 13.89 -9.35 3.22
N THR A 166 12.59 -9.70 3.31
CA THR A 166 12.06 -10.53 4.40
C THR A 166 12.51 -11.98 4.23
N PHE A 167 12.85 -12.64 5.31
CA PHE A 167 13.39 -14.02 5.41
C PHE A 167 14.81 -14.22 4.85
N THR A 168 15.51 -13.14 4.47
CA THR A 168 16.89 -13.26 3.96
C THR A 168 17.87 -13.76 5.01
N GLU A 169 17.61 -13.45 6.29
CA GLU A 169 18.41 -13.86 7.46
C GLU A 169 18.04 -15.25 8.00
N THR A 170 16.93 -15.86 7.55
CA THR A 170 16.54 -17.17 8.06
C THR A 170 17.44 -18.28 7.50
N PRO A 171 17.94 -19.21 8.35
CA PRO A 171 18.83 -20.28 7.90
C PRO A 171 18.22 -21.17 6.80
N THR A 172 16.90 -21.35 6.81
CA THR A 172 16.21 -22.16 5.82
C THR A 172 16.21 -21.50 4.45
N SER A 173 15.87 -20.22 4.39
CA SER A 173 15.85 -19.46 3.13
C SER A 173 17.26 -19.28 2.57
N SER A 174 18.23 -18.92 3.42
CA SER A 174 19.64 -18.75 3.04
C SER A 174 20.28 -20.04 2.49
N ARG A 175 19.89 -21.21 3.01
CA ARG A 175 20.34 -22.51 2.46
C ARG A 175 19.76 -22.82 1.09
N ARG A 176 18.53 -22.40 0.84
CA ARG A 176 17.82 -22.68 -0.43
C ARG A 176 18.17 -21.69 -1.53
N GLN A 177 18.35 -20.44 -1.19
CA GLN A 177 18.68 -19.36 -2.11
C GLN A 177 20.07 -18.79 -1.75
N LYS A 178 21.11 -19.41 -2.28
CA LYS A 178 22.50 -19.12 -1.88
C LYS A 178 23.03 -17.79 -2.43
N ARG A 179 22.59 -17.38 -3.62
CA ARG A 179 23.06 -16.16 -4.29
C ARG A 179 22.04 -15.68 -5.33
N PRO A 180 22.02 -14.37 -5.65
CA PRO A 180 21.31 -13.86 -6.81
C PRO A 180 21.82 -14.55 -8.08
N SER A 181 20.93 -14.80 -9.03
CA SER A 181 21.25 -15.41 -10.31
C SER A 181 20.52 -14.70 -11.45
N ALA A 182 21.14 -14.63 -12.61
CA ALA A 182 20.52 -14.18 -13.84
C ALA A 182 20.59 -15.31 -14.86
N MET A 183 19.51 -15.51 -15.59
CA MET A 183 19.46 -16.43 -16.72
C MET A 183 19.53 -15.60 -18.00
N LEU A 184 20.45 -16.00 -18.89
CA LEU A 184 20.59 -15.39 -20.21
C LEU A 184 20.32 -16.48 -21.25
N HIS A 185 19.62 -16.13 -22.32
CA HIS A 185 19.49 -17.01 -23.47
C HIS A 185 20.84 -17.10 -24.18
N PRO A 186 21.32 -18.33 -24.52
CA PRO A 186 22.58 -18.51 -25.25
C PRO A 186 22.59 -17.80 -26.60
#